data_a65ea0b793d8aeecb5534c10b7980cd4
#
_entry.id   a65ea0b793d8aeecb5534c10b7980cd4
#
_cell.length_a   1.000
_cell.length_b   1.000
_cell.length_c   1.000
_cell.angle_alpha   90.00
_cell.angle_beta   90.00
_cell.angle_gamma   90.00
#
_symmetry.space_group_name_H-M   'P 1'
#
loop_
_entity.id
_entity.type
_entity.pdbx_description
1 polymer ?
#
loop_
_entity_poly.entity_id
_entity_poly.type
_entity_poly.pdbx_seq_one_letter_code
_entity_poly.pdbx_strand_id
1 'polypeptide(L)'
;MVFFFNKKKEEIIIGIDAGTTRIGYSILRVYKKKSQNFSIRLISFGLLDITEIEHHLRLKQIYKEFNKLLKKYKPNKVIVERLYFNLNAKTAMEVSQAVGVITLASALNNVFIDYITPTQVKSIVANNGKATKQEIAQKVKSFFDIQDKLIDDITDAIAIALAFVIKEYSNNNS
;
A
#
# COMPACT_ATOMS: atom_id res chain seq x y z
N MET A 1 -0.45 34.38 -25.54
CA MET A 1 -1.37 34.03 -24.42
C MET A 1 -1.15 32.56 -24.11
N VAL A 2 -0.32 32.24 -23.11
CA VAL A 2 0.04 30.86 -22.78
C VAL A 2 -0.99 30.38 -21.74
N PHE A 3 -1.88 29.48 -22.15
CA PHE A 3 -2.79 28.83 -21.22
C PHE A 3 -1.98 27.85 -20.34
N PHE A 4 -1.65 28.25 -19.13
CA PHE A 4 -1.22 27.31 -18.10
C PHE A 4 -2.42 26.45 -17.73
N PHE A 5 -2.55 25.28 -18.36
CA PHE A 5 -3.40 24.23 -17.87
C PHE A 5 -2.87 23.83 -16.48
N ASN A 6 -3.59 24.24 -15.47
CA ASN A 6 -3.35 23.89 -14.08
C ASN A 6 -3.57 22.37 -13.94
N LYS A 7 -2.53 21.58 -14.20
CA LYS A 7 -2.55 20.11 -14.05
C LYS A 7 -2.99 19.82 -12.63
N LYS A 8 -4.21 19.28 -12.44
CA LYS A 8 -4.62 18.71 -11.15
C LYS A 8 -3.48 17.80 -10.71
N LYS A 9 -2.82 18.15 -9.60
CA LYS A 9 -1.68 17.39 -9.11
C LYS A 9 -2.22 16.06 -8.58
N GLU A 10 -2.11 15.01 -9.39
CA GLU A 10 -2.50 13.66 -9.01
C GLU A 10 -1.26 12.87 -8.59
N GLU A 11 -1.45 11.98 -7.63
CA GLU A 11 -0.41 11.06 -7.18
C GLU A 11 -0.97 9.64 -7.14
N ILE A 12 -0.14 8.68 -7.51
CA ILE A 12 -0.44 7.25 -7.40
C ILE A 12 0.34 6.69 -6.21
N ILE A 13 -0.38 6.06 -5.30
CA ILE A 13 0.17 5.43 -4.10
C ILE A 13 -0.10 3.93 -4.17
N ILE A 14 0.92 3.13 -3.96
CA ILE A 14 0.78 1.68 -3.79
C ILE A 14 0.87 1.34 -2.31
N GLY A 15 -0.11 0.60 -1.79
CA GLY A 15 -0.03 -0.05 -0.48
C GLY A 15 0.31 -1.52 -0.65
N ILE A 16 1.20 -2.01 0.21
CA ILE A 16 1.67 -3.40 0.20
C ILE A 16 1.53 -4.00 1.60
N ASP A 17 0.82 -5.12 1.67
CA ASP A 17 0.87 -6.04 2.79
C ASP A 17 1.79 -7.21 2.42
N ALA A 18 2.99 -7.24 3.00
CA ALA A 18 4.05 -8.16 2.63
C ALA A 18 3.99 -9.44 3.47
N GLY A 19 3.63 -10.54 2.85
CA GLY A 19 3.72 -11.90 3.41
C GLY A 19 4.85 -12.74 2.79
N THR A 20 4.98 -13.97 3.22
CA THR A 20 5.99 -14.91 2.70
C THR A 20 5.61 -15.54 1.37
N THR A 21 4.32 -15.85 1.19
CA THR A 21 3.77 -16.52 0.00
C THR A 21 2.63 -15.73 -0.63
N ARG A 22 2.00 -14.85 0.12
CA ARG A 22 0.96 -13.95 -0.37
C ARG A 22 1.36 -12.52 -0.07
N ILE A 23 1.25 -11.67 -1.06
CA ILE A 23 1.55 -10.25 -0.96
C ILE A 23 0.35 -9.51 -1.51
N GLY A 24 -0.38 -8.83 -0.63
CA GLY A 24 -1.48 -7.96 -1.00
C GLY A 24 -0.97 -6.65 -1.58
N TYR A 25 -1.64 -6.15 -2.61
CA TYR A 25 -1.39 -4.81 -3.11
C TYR A 25 -2.67 -4.01 -3.32
N SER A 26 -2.56 -2.71 -3.20
CA SER A 26 -3.59 -1.75 -3.59
C SER A 26 -2.99 -0.56 -4.32
N ILE A 27 -3.76 0.00 -5.25
CA ILE A 27 -3.38 1.20 -6.02
C ILE A 27 -4.40 2.30 -5.76
N LEU A 28 -3.98 3.34 -5.08
CA LEU A 28 -4.81 4.53 -4.85
C LEU A 28 -4.36 5.67 -5.77
N ARG A 29 -5.34 6.39 -6.31
CA ARG A 29 -5.12 7.68 -6.96
C ARG A 29 -5.62 8.80 -6.06
N VAL A 30 -4.76 9.75 -5.76
CA VAL A 30 -5.04 10.90 -4.91
C VAL A 30 -5.07 12.15 -5.77
N TYR A 31 -6.16 12.90 -5.70
CA TYR A 31 -6.32 14.17 -6.40
C TYR A 31 -6.21 15.30 -5.38
N LYS A 32 -5.19 16.14 -5.48
CA LYS A 32 -5.04 17.35 -4.67
C LYS A 32 -5.92 18.47 -5.23
N LYS A 33 -6.75 19.08 -4.39
CA LYS A 33 -7.57 20.22 -4.72
C LYS A 33 -6.91 21.50 -4.21
N LYS A 34 -7.22 22.67 -4.83
CA LYS A 34 -6.64 23.97 -4.46
C LYS A 34 -6.96 24.41 -3.02
N SER A 35 -8.04 23.90 -2.43
CA SER A 35 -8.53 24.25 -1.08
C SER A 35 -8.03 23.29 0.02
N GLN A 36 -6.81 22.76 -0.09
CA GLN A 36 -6.24 21.76 0.85
C GLN A 36 -7.06 20.46 0.97
N ASN A 37 -8.16 20.33 0.26
CA ASN A 37 -8.94 19.10 0.18
C ASN A 37 -8.31 18.12 -0.82
N PHE A 38 -8.50 16.86 -0.57
CA PHE A 38 -8.09 15.78 -1.48
C PHE A 38 -9.25 14.80 -1.69
N SER A 39 -9.18 14.05 -2.77
CA SER A 39 -10.08 12.91 -2.99
C SER A 39 -9.26 11.70 -3.37
N ILE A 40 -9.71 10.52 -2.92
CA ILE A 40 -9.03 9.25 -3.10
C ILE A 40 -9.91 8.35 -3.97
N ARG A 41 -9.30 7.67 -4.93
CA ARG A 41 -9.95 6.62 -5.72
C ARG A 41 -9.12 5.35 -5.64
N LEU A 42 -9.76 4.24 -5.30
CA LEU A 42 -9.17 2.91 -5.43
C LEU A 42 -9.23 2.50 -6.92
N ILE A 43 -8.06 2.26 -7.53
CA ILE A 43 -7.95 1.96 -8.96
C ILE A 43 -7.83 0.47 -9.23
N SER A 44 -7.05 -0.21 -8.38
CA SER A 44 -6.77 -1.63 -8.51
C SER A 44 -6.32 -2.18 -7.17
N PHE A 45 -6.56 -3.45 -6.97
CA PHE A 45 -6.07 -4.21 -5.83
C PHE A 45 -5.99 -5.69 -6.19
N GLY A 46 -5.25 -6.45 -5.43
CA GLY A 46 -5.11 -7.89 -5.64
C GLY A 46 -3.97 -8.51 -4.86
N LEU A 47 -3.63 -9.72 -5.22
CA LEU A 47 -2.43 -10.41 -4.77
C LEU A 47 -1.38 -10.40 -5.88
N LEU A 48 -0.10 -10.36 -5.53
CA LEU A 48 0.95 -10.70 -6.49
C LEU A 48 0.84 -12.19 -6.81
N ASP A 49 1.02 -12.53 -8.09
CA ASP A 49 0.98 -13.93 -8.55
C ASP A 49 2.29 -14.63 -8.19
N ILE A 50 2.33 -15.22 -6.99
CA ILE A 50 3.51 -15.89 -6.43
C ILE A 50 3.19 -17.38 -6.29
N THR A 51 3.78 -18.18 -7.15
CA THR A 51 3.59 -19.63 -7.22
C THR A 51 4.85 -20.43 -6.90
N GLU A 52 6.01 -19.77 -6.89
CA GLU A 52 7.30 -20.43 -6.66
C GLU A 52 7.45 -20.95 -5.23
N ILE A 53 7.89 -22.17 -5.09
CA ILE A 53 8.10 -22.86 -3.80
C ILE A 53 9.49 -22.54 -3.26
N GLU A 54 10.50 -22.66 -4.13
CA GLU A 54 11.90 -22.41 -3.78
C GLU A 54 12.11 -20.95 -3.38
N HIS A 55 12.70 -20.73 -2.21
CA HIS A 55 12.79 -19.42 -1.59
C HIS A 55 13.42 -18.34 -2.51
N HIS A 56 14.59 -18.65 -3.09
CA HIS A 56 15.29 -17.68 -3.96
C HIS A 56 14.56 -17.41 -5.27
N LEU A 57 13.84 -18.41 -5.83
CA LEU A 57 13.00 -18.23 -7.02
C LEU A 57 11.77 -17.42 -6.69
N ARG A 58 11.19 -17.60 -5.50
CA ARG A 58 10.08 -16.81 -4.99
C ARG A 58 10.45 -15.33 -4.87
N LEU A 59 11.63 -15.00 -4.31
CA LEU A 59 12.11 -13.62 -4.27
C LEU A 59 12.28 -13.01 -5.68
N LYS A 60 12.79 -13.79 -6.63
CA LYS A 60 12.86 -13.40 -8.04
C LYS A 60 11.48 -13.16 -8.64
N GLN A 61 10.50 -14.00 -8.32
CA GLN A 61 9.12 -13.84 -8.79
C GLN A 61 8.47 -12.60 -8.17
N ILE A 62 8.64 -12.34 -6.86
CA ILE A 62 8.19 -11.12 -6.20
C ILE A 62 8.72 -9.89 -6.93
N TYR A 63 10.02 -9.84 -7.21
CA TYR A 63 10.61 -8.75 -7.98
C TYR A 63 9.92 -8.57 -9.33
N LYS A 64 9.75 -9.64 -10.08
CA LYS A 64 9.17 -9.62 -11.43
C LYS A 64 7.73 -9.10 -11.42
N GLU A 65 6.88 -9.65 -10.54
CA GLU A 65 5.46 -9.29 -10.47
C GLU A 65 5.28 -7.87 -9.94
N PHE A 66 6.01 -7.49 -8.90
CA PHE A 66 5.96 -6.13 -8.38
C PHE A 66 6.48 -5.09 -9.37
N ASN A 67 7.55 -5.39 -10.09
CA ASN A 67 8.08 -4.52 -11.14
C ASN A 67 7.09 -4.30 -12.30
N LYS A 68 6.21 -5.28 -12.61
CA LYS A 68 5.09 -5.08 -13.54
C LYS A 68 4.12 -4.01 -13.04
N LEU A 69 3.78 -4.03 -11.74
CA LEU A 69 2.92 -3.00 -11.14
C LEU A 69 3.57 -1.61 -11.20
N LEU A 70 4.86 -1.50 -10.84
CA LEU A 70 5.59 -0.24 -10.91
C LEU A 70 5.60 0.34 -12.32
N LYS A 71 5.88 -0.47 -13.33
CA LYS A 71 5.88 -0.05 -14.74
C LYS A 71 4.49 0.33 -15.25
N LYS A 72 3.45 -0.41 -14.85
CA LYS A 72 2.07 -0.19 -15.27
C LYS A 72 1.49 1.09 -14.68
N TYR A 73 1.64 1.27 -13.38
CA TYR A 73 0.97 2.35 -12.65
C TYR A 73 1.84 3.58 -12.42
N LYS A 74 3.17 3.46 -12.56
CA LYS A 74 4.15 4.54 -12.35
C LYS A 74 3.87 5.32 -11.06
N PRO A 75 3.87 4.64 -9.89
CA PRO A 75 3.48 5.27 -8.63
C PRO A 75 4.49 6.33 -8.20
N ASN A 76 4.01 7.29 -7.41
CA ASN A 76 4.85 8.26 -6.74
C ASN A 76 5.47 7.69 -5.47
N LYS A 77 4.70 6.85 -4.76
CA LYS A 77 5.14 6.22 -3.50
C LYS A 77 4.63 4.79 -3.39
N VAL A 78 5.43 3.97 -2.72
CA VAL A 78 5.08 2.62 -2.25
C VAL A 78 5.08 2.65 -0.74
N ILE A 79 4.01 2.18 -0.12
CA ILE A 79 3.85 2.14 1.33
C ILE A 79 3.80 0.70 1.77
N VAL A 80 4.65 0.33 2.72
CA VAL A 80 4.75 -1.02 3.26
C VAL A 80 4.47 -0.98 4.76
N GLU A 81 3.81 -2.01 5.30
CA GLU A 81 3.67 -2.12 6.74
C GLU A 81 5.03 -2.37 7.40
N ARG A 82 5.32 -1.64 8.47
CA ARG A 82 6.54 -1.82 9.24
C ARG A 82 6.47 -3.12 10.04
N LEU A 83 7.39 -4.03 9.77
CA LEU A 83 7.48 -5.29 10.50
C LEU A 83 7.92 -5.06 11.95
N TYR A 84 7.20 -5.66 12.89
CA TYR A 84 7.62 -5.82 14.28
C TYR A 84 8.02 -7.27 14.53
N PHE A 85 9.12 -7.49 15.23
CA PHE A 85 9.71 -8.80 15.50
C PHE A 85 8.93 -9.69 16.48
N ASN A 86 7.60 -9.55 16.56
CA ASN A 86 6.73 -10.43 17.35
C ASN A 86 6.37 -11.74 16.63
N LEU A 87 6.86 -11.91 15.40
CA LEU A 87 6.68 -13.13 14.62
C LEU A 87 7.74 -14.17 14.95
N ASN A 88 7.45 -15.45 14.67
CA ASN A 88 8.49 -16.48 14.59
C ASN A 88 9.66 -15.97 13.74
N ALA A 89 10.90 -16.08 14.27
CA ALA A 89 12.10 -15.51 13.64
C ALA A 89 12.28 -15.92 12.17
N LYS A 90 11.93 -17.16 11.82
CA LYS A 90 11.99 -17.65 10.44
C LYS A 90 11.02 -16.88 9.52
N THR A 91 9.77 -16.75 9.94
CA THR A 91 8.75 -16.03 9.16
C THR A 91 9.11 -14.55 9.03
N ALA A 92 9.57 -13.90 10.11
CA ALA A 92 10.02 -12.53 10.09
C ALA A 92 11.17 -12.29 9.10
N MET A 93 12.14 -13.23 9.05
CA MET A 93 13.25 -13.17 8.12
C MET A 93 12.79 -13.27 6.66
N GLU A 94 11.92 -14.22 6.33
CA GLU A 94 11.39 -14.39 4.97
C GLU A 94 10.58 -13.17 4.52
N VAL A 95 9.74 -12.62 5.39
CA VAL A 95 8.98 -11.39 5.10
C VAL A 95 9.92 -10.19 4.92
N SER A 96 10.97 -10.07 5.75
CA SER A 96 11.97 -9.00 5.62
C SER A 96 12.70 -9.07 4.28
N GLN A 97 13.00 -10.27 3.78
CA GLN A 97 13.61 -10.45 2.46
C GLN A 97 12.66 -10.04 1.34
N ALA A 98 11.37 -10.40 1.42
CA ALA A 98 10.35 -9.94 0.47
C ALA A 98 10.23 -8.41 0.45
N VAL A 99 10.20 -7.77 1.63
CA VAL A 99 10.22 -6.31 1.78
C VAL A 99 11.50 -5.70 1.18
N GLY A 100 12.65 -6.34 1.39
CA GLY A 100 13.93 -5.92 0.78
C GLY A 100 13.88 -5.93 -0.75
N VAL A 101 13.27 -6.97 -1.34
CA VAL A 101 13.05 -7.05 -2.79
C VAL A 101 12.12 -5.95 -3.29
N ILE A 102 11.02 -5.68 -2.60
CA ILE A 102 10.08 -4.60 -2.92
C ILE A 102 10.78 -3.24 -2.85
N THR A 103 11.60 -3.04 -1.79
CA THR A 103 12.41 -1.82 -1.60
C THR A 103 13.38 -1.62 -2.76
N LEU A 104 14.14 -2.66 -3.12
CA LEU A 104 15.08 -2.61 -4.24
C LEU A 104 14.37 -2.33 -5.56
N ALA A 105 13.26 -3.01 -5.83
CA ALA A 105 12.47 -2.78 -7.05
C ALA A 105 11.96 -1.34 -7.12
N SER A 106 11.50 -0.77 -6.01
CA SER A 106 11.07 0.64 -5.92
C SER A 106 12.24 1.59 -6.24
N ALA A 107 13.40 1.38 -5.62
CA ALA A 107 14.60 2.19 -5.84
C ALA A 107 15.07 2.15 -7.31
N LEU A 108 15.09 0.96 -7.93
CA LEU A 108 15.47 0.78 -9.34
C LEU A 108 14.49 1.47 -10.31
N ASN A 109 13.26 1.73 -9.90
CA ASN A 109 12.27 2.48 -10.68
C ASN A 109 12.14 3.95 -10.26
N ASN A 110 13.03 4.47 -9.38
CA ASN A 110 13.00 5.82 -8.83
C ASN A 110 11.68 6.15 -8.13
N VAL A 111 11.08 5.18 -7.45
CA VAL A 111 9.85 5.32 -6.66
C VAL A 111 10.21 5.40 -5.18
N PHE A 112 9.68 6.41 -4.49
CA PHE A 112 9.85 6.52 -3.04
C PHE A 112 9.13 5.40 -2.30
N ILE A 113 9.79 4.86 -1.27
CA ILE A 113 9.18 3.88 -0.36
C ILE A 113 9.08 4.50 1.03
N ASP A 114 7.96 4.26 1.70
CA ASP A 114 7.73 4.70 3.08
C ASP A 114 7.06 3.57 3.88
N TYR A 115 7.07 3.70 5.20
CA TYR A 115 6.60 2.67 6.11
C TYR A 115 5.56 3.22 7.07
N ILE A 116 4.52 2.42 7.32
CA ILE A 116 3.49 2.74 8.32
C ILE A 116 3.38 1.59 9.32
N THR A 117 3.14 1.91 10.60
CA THR A 117 3.00 0.86 11.61
C THR A 117 1.57 0.32 11.67
N PRO A 118 1.36 -0.95 12.09
CA PRO A 118 0.02 -1.52 12.29
C PRO A 118 -0.87 -0.66 13.19
N THR A 119 -0.29 -0.13 14.27
CA THR A 119 -1.01 0.75 15.20
C THR A 119 -1.44 2.06 14.54
N GLN A 120 -0.59 2.64 13.68
CA GLN A 120 -0.95 3.84 12.92
C GLN A 120 -2.08 3.55 11.92
N VAL A 121 -2.03 2.42 11.21
CA VAL A 121 -3.11 2.01 10.29
C VAL A 121 -4.43 1.93 11.04
N LYS A 122 -4.46 1.22 12.17
CA LYS A 122 -5.65 1.07 13.01
C LYS A 122 -6.17 2.41 13.53
N SER A 123 -5.28 3.22 14.09
CA SER A 123 -5.63 4.54 14.64
C SER A 123 -6.22 5.48 13.59
N ILE A 124 -5.66 5.48 12.38
CA ILE A 124 -6.07 6.39 11.32
C ILE A 124 -7.35 5.91 10.62
N VAL A 125 -7.43 4.61 10.27
CA VAL A 125 -8.57 4.08 9.51
C VAL A 125 -9.81 3.90 10.36
N ALA A 126 -9.65 3.46 11.62
CA ALA A 126 -10.77 3.18 12.52
C ALA A 126 -10.92 4.17 13.69
N ASN A 127 -10.07 5.21 13.77
CA ASN A 127 -9.97 6.10 14.92
C ASN A 127 -9.73 5.35 16.26
N ASN A 128 -9.13 4.15 16.19
CA ASN A 128 -8.89 3.28 17.33
C ASN A 128 -7.65 2.42 17.09
N GLY A 129 -6.56 2.68 17.81
CA GLY A 129 -5.32 1.91 17.68
C GLY A 129 -5.41 0.43 18.08
N LYS A 130 -6.51 0.04 18.76
CA LYS A 130 -6.81 -1.34 19.15
C LYS A 130 -7.86 -1.99 18.25
N ALA A 131 -8.24 -1.36 17.14
CA ALA A 131 -9.23 -1.89 16.21
C ALA A 131 -8.90 -3.32 15.75
N THR A 132 -9.93 -4.12 15.64
CA THR A 132 -9.84 -5.48 15.10
C THR A 132 -9.67 -5.46 13.57
N LYS A 133 -9.21 -6.57 12.99
CA LYS A 133 -9.17 -6.71 11.53
C LYS A 133 -10.55 -6.54 10.88
N GLN A 134 -11.60 -7.03 11.54
CA GLN A 134 -12.97 -6.89 11.04
C GLN A 134 -13.44 -5.44 10.99
N GLU A 135 -13.13 -4.63 12.02
CA GLU A 135 -13.45 -3.20 12.04
C GLU A 135 -12.70 -2.46 10.93
N ILE A 136 -11.40 -2.77 10.71
CA ILE A 136 -10.63 -2.20 9.58
C ILE A 136 -11.27 -2.58 8.24
N ALA A 137 -11.61 -3.87 8.06
CA ALA A 137 -12.24 -4.34 6.83
C ALA A 137 -13.57 -3.62 6.54
N GLN A 138 -14.41 -3.42 7.57
CA GLN A 138 -15.67 -2.67 7.45
C GLN A 138 -15.43 -1.21 7.05
N LYS A 139 -14.44 -0.54 7.67
CA LYS A 139 -14.07 0.85 7.34
C LYS A 139 -13.56 0.99 5.91
N VAL A 140 -12.66 0.10 5.47
CA VAL A 140 -12.16 0.07 4.10
C VAL A 140 -13.28 -0.12 3.09
N LYS A 141 -14.16 -1.10 3.32
CA LYS A 141 -15.33 -1.36 2.46
C LYS A 141 -16.26 -0.17 2.37
N SER A 142 -16.61 0.41 3.51
CA SER A 142 -17.48 1.60 3.58
C SER A 142 -16.85 2.81 2.88
N PHE A 143 -15.52 3.00 3.01
CA PHE A 143 -14.83 4.15 2.41
C PHE A 143 -14.81 4.09 0.87
N PHE A 144 -14.65 2.89 0.30
CA PHE A 144 -14.55 2.70 -1.14
C PHE A 144 -15.80 2.08 -1.78
N ASP A 145 -16.89 1.92 -1.04
CA ASP A 145 -18.15 1.29 -1.48
C ASP A 145 -17.94 -0.11 -2.10
N ILE A 146 -17.13 -0.95 -1.40
CA ILE A 146 -16.81 -2.30 -1.86
C ILE A 146 -17.86 -3.27 -1.31
N GLN A 147 -18.63 -3.89 -2.19
CA GLN A 147 -19.67 -4.85 -1.82
C GLN A 147 -19.12 -6.27 -1.62
N ASP A 148 -18.11 -6.64 -2.39
CA ASP A 148 -17.54 -7.99 -2.37
C ASP A 148 -16.76 -8.29 -1.10
N LYS A 149 -16.65 -9.60 -0.78
CA LYS A 149 -15.76 -10.07 0.27
C LYS A 149 -14.32 -10.04 -0.24
N LEU A 150 -13.47 -9.27 0.42
CA LEU A 150 -12.04 -9.22 0.12
C LEU A 150 -11.27 -10.26 0.94
N ILE A 151 -10.13 -10.69 0.41
CA ILE A 151 -9.11 -11.45 1.14
C ILE A 151 -8.40 -10.50 2.11
N ASP A 152 -7.99 -10.99 3.28
CA ASP A 152 -7.39 -10.18 4.34
C ASP A 152 -6.15 -9.40 3.85
N ASP A 153 -5.23 -10.08 3.16
CA ASP A 153 -4.01 -9.45 2.62
C ASP A 153 -4.33 -8.25 1.68
N ILE A 154 -5.42 -8.35 0.90
CA ILE A 154 -5.87 -7.25 0.04
C ILE A 154 -6.45 -6.10 0.87
N THR A 155 -7.27 -6.43 1.87
CA THR A 155 -7.88 -5.44 2.76
C THR A 155 -6.81 -4.68 3.53
N ASP A 156 -5.80 -5.40 4.06
CA ASP A 156 -4.68 -4.82 4.77
C ASP A 156 -3.85 -3.90 3.86
N ALA A 157 -3.58 -4.31 2.61
CA ALA A 157 -2.90 -3.46 1.64
C ALA A 157 -3.69 -2.17 1.30
N ILE A 158 -5.03 -2.24 1.21
CA ILE A 158 -5.86 -1.05 1.01
C ILE A 158 -5.82 -0.14 2.24
N ALA A 159 -5.91 -0.71 3.45
CA ALA A 159 -5.85 0.02 4.70
C ALA A 159 -4.50 0.74 4.88
N ILE A 160 -3.37 0.09 4.53
CA ILE A 160 -2.03 0.65 4.55
C ILE A 160 -1.94 1.91 3.68
N ALA A 161 -2.36 1.81 2.42
CA ALA A 161 -2.34 2.94 1.50
C ALA A 161 -3.29 4.06 1.94
N LEU A 162 -4.51 3.73 2.37
CA LEU A 162 -5.50 4.68 2.85
C LEU A 162 -5.01 5.45 4.08
N ALA A 163 -4.48 4.73 5.09
CA ALA A 163 -3.94 5.34 6.30
C ALA A 163 -2.80 6.31 5.99
N PHE A 164 -1.89 5.92 5.09
CA PHE A 164 -0.80 6.79 4.67
C PHE A 164 -1.33 8.06 4.01
N VAL A 165 -2.27 7.95 3.07
CA VAL A 165 -2.86 9.10 2.37
C VAL A 165 -3.56 10.02 3.36
N ILE A 166 -4.38 9.51 4.26
CA ILE A 166 -5.06 10.33 5.27
C ILE A 166 -4.02 11.06 6.13
N LYS A 167 -3.00 10.36 6.66
CA LYS A 167 -1.95 10.95 7.47
C LYS A 167 -1.21 12.09 6.76
N GLU A 168 -0.74 11.83 5.55
CA GLU A 168 0.10 12.75 4.77
C GLU A 168 -0.66 14.01 4.36
N TYR A 169 -1.92 13.85 3.94
CA TYR A 169 -2.70 14.94 3.36
C TYR A 169 -3.60 15.66 4.36
N SER A 170 -3.86 15.08 5.55
CA SER A 170 -4.53 15.78 6.64
C SER A 170 -3.56 16.64 7.46
N ASN A 171 -2.30 16.21 7.64
CA ASN A 171 -1.30 16.94 8.43
C ASN A 171 -0.70 18.16 7.70
N ASN A 172 -0.88 18.29 6.39
CA ASN A 172 -0.48 19.50 5.66
C ASN A 172 -1.45 20.68 5.88
N ASN A 173 -2.37 20.55 6.84
CA ASN A 173 -3.38 21.55 7.21
C ASN A 173 -3.05 22.29 8.54
N SER A 174 -1.85 22.10 9.08
CA SER A 174 -1.41 22.74 10.33
C SER A 174 -0.36 23.81 10.08
#